data_cb63e67e0b8d7d54ee6a5676ccfefe1d
#
_entry.id   cb63e67e0b8d7d54ee6a5676ccfefe1d
#
_cell.length_a   1.000
_cell.length_b   1.000
_cell.length_c   1.000
_cell.angle_alpha   90.00
_cell.angle_beta   90.00
_cell.angle_gamma   90.00
#
_symmetry.space_group_name_H-M   'P 1'
#
loop_
_entity.id
_entity.type
_entity.pdbx_description
1 polymer ?
#
loop_
_entity_poly.entity_id
_entity_poly.type
_entity_poly.pdbx_seq_one_letter_code
_entity_poly.pdbx_strand_id
1 'polypeptide(L)'
;MKTLFQIRPARFSDIPAMQCLFRETVLAVNRQHYTAEEVADWASWGDVRRQWEGWFARQHYFVAESPEAGMTGFASIDETGYMHALFVHREWQRCGVASALYETVERFAREAGAGRITSEVSETARGFFERQGFRVDGKQRQQANRLWLKNYKMSKRLDCPELDVK
;
A
#
# COMPACT_ATOMS: atom_id res chain seq x y z
N MET A 1 23.07 -3.95 8.39
CA MET A 1 22.39 -2.78 7.90
C MET A 1 21.46 -3.12 6.76
N LYS A 2 20.21 -2.80 6.91
CA LYS A 2 19.20 -3.16 5.92
C LYS A 2 19.06 -2.03 4.92
N THR A 3 20.02 -1.88 4.06
CA THR A 3 19.99 -0.76 3.14
C THR A 3 19.76 -1.16 1.69
N LEU A 4 19.92 -2.45 1.40
CA LEU A 4 19.83 -2.87 0.01
C LEU A 4 18.52 -3.53 -0.29
N PHE A 5 17.72 -2.86 -1.08
CA PHE A 5 16.53 -3.42 -1.70
C PHE A 5 16.31 -2.70 -3.01
N GLN A 6 15.54 -3.32 -3.88
CA GLN A 6 15.21 -2.75 -5.18
C GLN A 6 13.73 -2.79 -5.38
N ILE A 7 13.21 -1.81 -6.11
CA ILE A 7 11.80 -1.78 -6.48
C ILE A 7 11.70 -2.29 -7.93
N ARG A 8 10.77 -3.17 -8.16
CA ARG A 8 10.50 -3.66 -9.53
C ARG A 8 9.01 -3.92 -9.71
N PRO A 9 8.54 -3.96 -10.96
CA PRO A 9 7.16 -4.40 -11.20
C PRO A 9 6.97 -5.82 -10.71
N ALA A 10 5.79 -6.09 -10.16
CA ALA A 10 5.48 -7.43 -9.69
C ALA A 10 5.14 -8.33 -10.87
N ARG A 11 5.40 -9.63 -10.69
CA ARG A 11 5.00 -10.65 -11.63
C ARG A 11 3.86 -11.47 -11.03
N PHE A 12 3.12 -12.12 -11.89
CA PHE A 12 2.01 -12.96 -11.42
C PHE A 12 2.51 -13.98 -10.39
N SER A 13 3.73 -14.47 -10.58
CA SER A 13 4.32 -15.44 -9.66
C SER A 13 4.67 -14.86 -8.29
N ASP A 14 4.59 -13.53 -8.12
CA ASP A 14 4.82 -12.90 -6.82
C ASP A 14 3.60 -12.98 -5.90
N ILE A 15 2.44 -13.38 -6.42
CA ILE A 15 1.21 -13.36 -5.64
C ILE A 15 1.32 -14.11 -4.31
N PRO A 16 1.86 -15.36 -4.28
CA PRO A 16 1.96 -16.04 -2.98
C PRO A 16 2.80 -15.27 -1.96
N ALA A 17 3.89 -14.64 -2.39
CA ALA A 17 4.72 -13.87 -1.47
C ALA A 17 3.98 -12.62 -0.97
N MET A 18 3.21 -11.98 -1.84
CA MET A 18 2.41 -10.83 -1.45
C MET A 18 1.31 -11.23 -0.46
N GLN A 19 0.66 -12.38 -0.69
CA GLN A 19 -0.36 -12.87 0.23
C GLN A 19 0.23 -13.08 1.62
N CYS A 20 1.40 -13.71 1.67
CA CYS A 20 2.07 -14.00 2.93
C CYS A 20 2.48 -12.71 3.65
N LEU A 21 3.09 -11.78 2.92
CA LEU A 21 3.53 -10.53 3.50
C LEU A 21 2.35 -9.71 4.03
N PHE A 22 1.28 -9.64 3.26
CA PHE A 22 0.06 -8.95 3.68
C PHE A 22 -0.44 -9.51 4.99
N ARG A 23 -0.61 -10.82 5.05
CA ARG A 23 -1.15 -11.48 6.23
C ARG A 23 -0.27 -11.21 7.46
N GLU A 24 1.04 -11.40 7.31
CA GLU A 24 1.95 -11.20 8.43
C GLU A 24 1.98 -9.75 8.90
N THR A 25 1.95 -8.82 7.94
CA THR A 25 2.00 -7.40 8.29
C THR A 25 0.73 -6.96 9.00
N VAL A 26 -0.43 -7.37 8.51
CA VAL A 26 -1.68 -6.99 9.17
C VAL A 26 -1.70 -7.53 10.60
N LEU A 27 -1.31 -8.79 10.78
CA LEU A 27 -1.34 -9.40 12.10
C LEU A 27 -0.32 -8.79 13.06
N ALA A 28 0.85 -8.38 12.56
CA ALA A 28 1.92 -7.92 13.44
C ALA A 28 1.93 -6.41 13.64
N VAL A 29 1.65 -5.64 12.59
CA VAL A 29 1.81 -4.19 12.63
C VAL A 29 0.50 -3.47 12.89
N ASN A 30 -0.55 -3.87 12.19
CA ASN A 30 -1.81 -3.14 12.29
C ASN A 30 -2.54 -3.40 13.61
N ARG A 31 -2.16 -4.43 14.34
CA ARG A 31 -2.78 -4.70 15.64
C ARG A 31 -2.51 -3.60 16.66
N GLN A 32 -1.62 -2.68 16.37
CA GLN A 32 -1.43 -1.52 17.25
C GLN A 32 -2.67 -0.64 17.34
N HIS A 33 -3.49 -0.65 16.30
CA HIS A 33 -4.63 0.27 16.19
C HIS A 33 -5.96 -0.44 15.96
N TYR A 34 -5.96 -1.76 15.87
CA TYR A 34 -7.15 -2.55 15.62
C TYR A 34 -7.18 -3.72 16.59
N THR A 35 -8.39 -4.22 16.87
CA THR A 35 -8.53 -5.34 17.81
C THR A 35 -8.00 -6.63 17.18
N ALA A 36 -7.77 -7.63 18.03
CA ALA A 36 -7.32 -8.93 17.54
C ALA A 36 -8.31 -9.53 16.54
N GLU A 37 -9.61 -9.38 16.80
CA GLU A 37 -10.61 -9.88 15.87
C GLU A 37 -10.59 -9.13 14.55
N GLU A 38 -10.41 -7.82 14.61
CA GLU A 38 -10.38 -7.00 13.40
C GLU A 38 -9.20 -7.35 12.52
N VAL A 39 -8.00 -7.50 13.11
CA VAL A 39 -6.84 -7.84 12.27
C VAL A 39 -6.95 -9.26 11.74
N ALA A 40 -7.52 -10.19 12.50
CA ALA A 40 -7.70 -11.55 12.01
C ALA A 40 -8.65 -11.58 10.82
N ASP A 41 -9.74 -10.82 10.91
CA ASP A 41 -10.72 -10.73 9.83
C ASP A 41 -10.08 -10.12 8.57
N TRP A 42 -9.33 -9.05 8.75
CA TRP A 42 -8.67 -8.38 7.63
C TRP A 42 -7.61 -9.28 7.01
N ALA A 43 -6.78 -9.91 7.86
CA ALA A 43 -5.70 -10.77 7.37
C ALA A 43 -6.21 -12.02 6.67
N SER A 44 -7.47 -12.39 6.89
CA SER A 44 -8.02 -13.57 6.26
C SER A 44 -8.03 -13.48 4.73
N TRP A 45 -8.01 -12.26 4.17
CA TRP A 45 -7.89 -12.10 2.73
C TRP A 45 -6.56 -12.64 2.21
N GLY A 46 -5.56 -12.78 3.07
CA GLY A 46 -4.28 -13.36 2.68
C GLY A 46 -4.39 -14.80 2.21
N ASP A 47 -5.51 -15.47 2.54
CA ASP A 47 -5.69 -16.87 2.15
C ASP A 47 -6.58 -17.04 0.93
N VAL A 48 -7.04 -15.96 0.29
CA VAL A 48 -8.00 -16.03 -0.80
C VAL A 48 -7.32 -15.68 -2.12
N ARG A 49 -6.61 -16.66 -2.68
CA ARG A 49 -5.81 -16.47 -3.89
C ARG A 49 -6.59 -15.84 -5.04
N ARG A 50 -7.81 -16.28 -5.23
CA ARG A 50 -8.61 -15.76 -6.33
C ARG A 50 -8.81 -14.25 -6.23
N GLN A 51 -8.98 -13.74 -5.00
CA GLN A 51 -9.15 -12.31 -4.80
C GLN A 51 -7.87 -11.56 -5.20
N TRP A 52 -6.71 -12.12 -4.87
CA TRP A 52 -5.44 -11.49 -5.24
C TRP A 52 -5.22 -11.49 -6.74
N GLU A 53 -5.63 -12.55 -7.42
CA GLU A 53 -5.54 -12.57 -8.88
C GLU A 53 -6.40 -11.47 -9.48
N GLY A 54 -7.60 -11.25 -8.93
CA GLY A 54 -8.46 -10.17 -9.38
C GLY A 54 -7.86 -8.80 -9.13
N TRP A 55 -7.29 -8.60 -7.95
CA TRP A 55 -6.62 -7.33 -7.65
C TRP A 55 -5.43 -7.12 -8.57
N PHE A 56 -4.63 -8.17 -8.78
CA PHE A 56 -3.46 -8.08 -9.65
C PHE A 56 -3.85 -7.69 -11.08
N ALA A 57 -5.00 -8.15 -11.53
CA ALA A 57 -5.48 -7.82 -12.88
C ALA A 57 -5.92 -6.37 -13.00
N ARG A 58 -6.36 -5.74 -11.91
CA ARG A 58 -6.93 -4.39 -11.94
C ARG A 58 -5.97 -3.31 -11.51
N GLN A 59 -4.87 -3.68 -10.86
CA GLN A 59 -3.90 -2.72 -10.31
C GLN A 59 -2.52 -3.03 -10.85
N HIS A 60 -1.67 -2.02 -10.89
CA HIS A 60 -0.26 -2.21 -11.18
C HIS A 60 0.47 -2.40 -9.86
N TYR A 61 1.08 -3.54 -9.68
CA TYR A 61 1.79 -3.86 -8.45
C TYR A 61 3.28 -3.69 -8.61
N PHE A 62 3.91 -3.16 -7.58
CA PHE A 62 5.37 -3.03 -7.48
C PHE A 62 5.81 -3.69 -6.20
N VAL A 63 6.96 -4.38 -6.25
CA VAL A 63 7.49 -5.04 -5.08
C VAL A 63 8.87 -4.47 -4.74
N ALA A 64 9.16 -4.44 -3.45
CA ALA A 64 10.48 -4.15 -2.94
C ALA A 64 11.11 -5.47 -2.55
N GLU A 65 12.34 -5.67 -2.97
CA GLU A 65 12.98 -6.97 -2.82
C GLU A 65 14.41 -6.79 -2.38
N SER A 66 14.82 -7.57 -1.39
CA SER A 66 16.18 -7.61 -0.89
C SER A 66 16.83 -8.91 -1.33
N PRO A 67 18.10 -8.90 -1.74
CA PRO A 67 18.77 -10.14 -2.10
C PRO A 67 18.77 -11.18 -0.97
N GLU A 68 18.78 -10.71 0.27
CA GLU A 68 18.87 -11.61 1.42
C GLU A 68 17.53 -12.03 1.96
N ALA A 69 16.58 -11.11 1.98
CA ALA A 69 15.31 -11.35 2.66
C ALA A 69 14.14 -11.62 1.73
N GLY A 70 14.33 -11.48 0.42
CA GLY A 70 13.24 -11.63 -0.52
C GLY A 70 12.33 -10.40 -0.51
N MET A 71 11.03 -10.60 -0.60
CA MET A 71 10.10 -9.47 -0.66
C MET A 71 10.01 -8.77 0.66
N THR A 72 10.26 -7.45 0.65
CA THR A 72 10.21 -6.62 1.86
C THR A 72 8.98 -5.71 1.88
N GLY A 73 8.30 -5.56 0.76
CA GLY A 73 7.09 -4.75 0.70
C GLY A 73 6.49 -4.76 -0.68
N PHE A 74 5.27 -4.25 -0.79
CA PHE A 74 4.64 -4.08 -2.11
C PHE A 74 3.62 -2.95 -2.04
N ALA A 75 3.29 -2.41 -3.21
CA ALA A 75 2.28 -1.37 -3.34
C ALA A 75 1.57 -1.53 -4.67
N SER A 76 0.38 -0.97 -4.78
CA SER A 76 -0.36 -1.03 -6.03
C SER A 76 -1.09 0.27 -6.31
N ILE A 77 -1.30 0.55 -7.60
CA ILE A 77 -1.99 1.75 -8.04
C ILE A 77 -2.57 1.50 -9.44
N ASP A 78 -3.62 2.22 -9.80
CA ASP A 78 -4.14 2.14 -11.16
C ASP A 78 -3.97 3.49 -11.87
N GLU A 79 -4.37 3.53 -13.14
CA GLU A 79 -4.17 4.72 -13.96
C GLU A 79 -5.00 5.92 -13.51
N THR A 80 -6.03 5.70 -12.72
CA THR A 80 -6.82 6.82 -12.20
C THR A 80 -6.17 7.46 -10.97
N GLY A 81 -5.12 6.83 -10.44
CA GLY A 81 -4.46 7.31 -9.23
C GLY A 81 -4.97 6.65 -7.97
N TYR A 82 -5.80 5.62 -8.08
CA TYR A 82 -6.28 4.91 -6.90
C TYR A 82 -5.24 3.89 -6.42
N MET A 83 -4.76 4.11 -5.22
CA MET A 83 -3.75 3.28 -4.59
C MET A 83 -4.44 2.30 -3.66
N HIS A 84 -4.40 1.02 -4.00
CA HIS A 84 -5.14 0.01 -3.25
C HIS A 84 -4.31 -0.59 -2.11
N ALA A 85 -3.00 -0.70 -2.27
CA ALA A 85 -2.17 -1.40 -1.31
C ALA A 85 -0.84 -0.71 -1.08
N LEU A 86 -0.36 -0.77 0.15
CA LEU A 86 1.00 -0.41 0.54
C LEU A 86 1.29 -1.16 1.83
N PHE A 87 2.12 -2.20 1.73
CA PHE A 87 2.46 -3.03 2.88
C PHE A 87 3.95 -3.26 2.92
N VAL A 88 4.53 -3.13 4.11
CA VAL A 88 5.96 -3.33 4.34
C VAL A 88 6.12 -4.38 5.44
N HIS A 89 6.98 -5.36 5.18
CA HIS A 89 7.24 -6.45 6.10
C HIS A 89 7.60 -5.90 7.49
N ARG A 90 7.12 -6.57 8.53
CA ARG A 90 7.28 -6.08 9.90
C ARG A 90 8.74 -5.85 10.29
N GLU A 91 9.65 -6.63 9.73
CA GLU A 91 11.07 -6.50 10.05
C GLU A 91 11.78 -5.46 9.18
N TRP A 92 11.06 -4.85 8.25
CA TRP A 92 11.61 -3.83 7.37
C TRP A 92 10.94 -2.47 7.57
N GLN A 93 10.22 -2.31 8.69
CA GLN A 93 9.62 -1.03 9.03
C GLN A 93 10.74 -0.01 9.27
N ARG A 94 10.48 1.24 8.88
CA ARG A 94 11.41 2.35 9.07
C ARG A 94 12.75 2.16 8.38
N CYS A 95 12.77 1.38 7.31
CA CYS A 95 13.98 1.16 6.53
C CYS A 95 13.91 1.84 5.17
N GLY A 96 12.92 2.71 4.95
CA GLY A 96 12.79 3.43 3.70
C GLY A 96 12.02 2.68 2.61
N VAL A 97 11.52 1.49 2.91
CA VAL A 97 10.83 0.69 1.89
C VAL A 97 9.52 1.35 1.48
N ALA A 98 8.73 1.81 2.46
CA ALA A 98 7.46 2.46 2.14
C ALA A 98 7.66 3.70 1.30
N SER A 99 8.66 4.52 1.63
CA SER A 99 8.94 5.73 0.87
C SER A 99 9.34 5.42 -0.56
N ALA A 100 10.17 4.40 -0.75
CA ALA A 100 10.62 4.02 -2.09
C ALA A 100 9.46 3.47 -2.92
N LEU A 101 8.62 2.64 -2.32
CA LEU A 101 7.43 2.14 -3.00
C LEU A 101 6.49 3.29 -3.36
N TYR A 102 6.28 4.21 -2.41
CA TYR A 102 5.40 5.33 -2.68
C TYR A 102 5.93 6.21 -3.81
N GLU A 103 7.24 6.48 -3.84
CA GLU A 103 7.81 7.27 -4.93
C GLU A 103 7.57 6.61 -6.27
N THR A 104 7.63 5.29 -6.32
CA THR A 104 7.40 4.56 -7.56
C THR A 104 5.95 4.69 -8.01
N VAL A 105 4.99 4.54 -7.09
CA VAL A 105 3.59 4.66 -7.48
C VAL A 105 3.22 6.10 -7.82
N GLU A 106 3.82 7.09 -7.16
CA GLU A 106 3.56 8.48 -7.53
C GLU A 106 4.08 8.77 -8.93
N ARG A 107 5.26 8.27 -9.26
CA ARG A 107 5.80 8.43 -10.61
C ARG A 107 4.88 7.81 -11.64
N PHE A 108 4.39 6.60 -11.35
CA PHE A 108 3.43 5.94 -12.24
C PHE A 108 2.20 6.81 -12.44
N ALA A 109 1.64 7.35 -11.36
CA ALA A 109 0.43 8.16 -11.45
C ALA A 109 0.66 9.40 -12.29
N ARG A 110 1.81 10.06 -12.11
CA ARG A 110 2.14 11.26 -12.88
C ARG A 110 2.30 10.92 -14.36
N GLU A 111 2.95 9.83 -14.66
CA GLU A 111 3.14 9.41 -16.05
C GLU A 111 1.85 8.99 -16.70
N ALA A 112 0.91 8.49 -15.93
CA ALA A 112 -0.40 8.11 -16.43
C ALA A 112 -1.34 9.32 -16.58
N GLY A 113 -0.91 10.50 -16.11
CA GLY A 113 -1.73 11.69 -16.20
C GLY A 113 -2.77 11.83 -15.11
N ALA A 114 -2.64 11.10 -14.02
CA ALA A 114 -3.58 11.21 -12.91
C ALA A 114 -3.43 12.57 -12.23
N GLY A 115 -4.55 13.19 -11.91
CA GLY A 115 -4.52 14.50 -11.25
C GLY A 115 -4.32 14.42 -9.76
N ARG A 116 -4.49 13.24 -9.20
CA ARG A 116 -4.28 13.04 -7.77
C ARG A 116 -4.19 11.54 -7.47
N ILE A 117 -3.69 11.25 -6.28
CA ILE A 117 -3.69 9.88 -5.76
C ILE A 117 -4.72 9.82 -4.63
N THR A 118 -5.52 8.77 -4.63
CA THR A 118 -6.49 8.53 -3.56
C THR A 118 -6.24 7.14 -2.96
N SER A 119 -6.62 6.98 -1.70
CA SER A 119 -6.47 5.68 -1.05
C SER A 119 -7.36 5.61 0.18
N GLU A 120 -7.77 4.41 0.56
CA GLU A 120 -8.37 4.16 1.86
C GLU A 120 -7.24 3.70 2.78
N VAL A 121 -6.97 4.49 3.81
CA VAL A 121 -5.75 4.39 4.59
C VAL A 121 -6.08 3.96 6.01
N SER A 122 -5.39 2.93 6.50
CA SER A 122 -5.60 2.45 7.86
C SER A 122 -5.14 3.47 8.89
N GLU A 123 -5.63 3.32 10.11
CA GLU A 123 -5.16 4.13 11.23
C GLU A 123 -3.64 4.03 11.36
N THR A 124 -3.10 2.83 11.16
CA THR A 124 -1.67 2.59 11.30
C THR A 124 -0.84 3.34 10.26
N ALA A 125 -1.36 3.44 9.04
CA ALA A 125 -0.61 4.05 7.93
C ALA A 125 -0.85 5.55 7.79
N ARG A 126 -1.84 6.11 8.50
CA ARG A 126 -2.23 7.51 8.29
C ARG A 126 -1.06 8.48 8.40
N GLY A 127 -0.24 8.31 9.43
CA GLY A 127 0.90 9.22 9.65
C GLY A 127 1.86 9.22 8.48
N PHE A 128 2.13 8.03 7.92
CA PHE A 128 3.01 7.95 6.76
C PHE A 128 2.43 8.73 5.58
N PHE A 129 1.13 8.52 5.30
CA PHE A 129 0.51 9.22 4.17
C PHE A 129 0.48 10.73 4.38
N GLU A 130 0.26 11.17 5.61
CA GLU A 130 0.30 12.61 5.90
C GLU A 130 1.68 13.18 5.62
N ARG A 131 2.73 12.45 5.97
CA ARG A 131 4.10 12.90 5.70
C ARG A 131 4.41 12.92 4.20
N GLN A 132 3.68 12.13 3.41
CA GLN A 132 3.84 12.17 1.95
C GLN A 132 3.02 13.29 1.30
N GLY A 133 2.31 14.07 2.10
CA GLY A 133 1.54 15.19 1.56
C GLY A 133 0.07 14.91 1.35
N PHE A 134 -0.42 13.77 1.80
CA PHE A 134 -1.85 13.46 1.72
C PHE A 134 -2.61 14.19 2.80
N ARG A 135 -3.87 14.47 2.51
CA ARG A 135 -4.79 15.01 3.51
C ARG A 135 -5.91 14.01 3.74
N VAL A 136 -6.51 14.09 4.90
CA VAL A 136 -7.69 13.29 5.22
C VAL A 136 -8.91 13.96 4.63
N ASP A 137 -9.60 13.27 3.74
CA ASP A 137 -10.83 13.76 3.15
C ASP A 137 -12.04 13.34 3.98
N GLY A 138 -11.94 12.23 4.69
CA GLY A 138 -13.03 11.77 5.52
C GLY A 138 -12.64 10.53 6.30
N LYS A 139 -13.34 10.35 7.42
CA LYS A 139 -13.22 9.15 8.23
C LYS A 139 -14.37 8.24 7.86
N GLN A 140 -14.12 6.93 7.80
CA GLN A 140 -15.16 6.00 7.41
C GLN A 140 -14.97 4.65 8.09
N ARG A 141 -15.96 3.79 7.92
CA ARG A 141 -15.82 2.39 8.25
C ARG A 141 -15.95 1.62 6.95
N GLN A 142 -15.05 0.68 6.75
CA GLN A 142 -15.00 -0.09 5.53
C GLN A 142 -14.99 -1.57 5.90
N GLN A 143 -15.72 -2.36 5.14
CA GLN A 143 -15.77 -3.79 5.40
C GLN A 143 -14.45 -4.43 5.01
N ALA A 144 -13.83 -5.14 5.96
CA ALA A 144 -12.64 -5.92 5.69
C ALA A 144 -13.07 -7.22 5.02
N ASN A 145 -13.41 -8.23 5.79
CA ASN A 145 -14.03 -9.44 5.25
C ASN A 145 -15.45 -9.52 5.78
N ARG A 146 -15.61 -9.73 7.08
CA ARG A 146 -16.93 -9.74 7.72
C ARG A 146 -17.13 -8.55 8.64
N LEU A 147 -16.03 -8.00 9.16
CA LEU A 147 -16.11 -6.90 10.12
C LEU A 147 -15.88 -5.57 9.43
N TRP A 148 -16.39 -4.49 10.04
CA TRP A 148 -16.22 -3.15 9.54
C TRP A 148 -15.16 -2.46 10.38
N LEU A 149 -14.09 -2.00 9.73
CA LEU A 149 -12.95 -1.36 10.37
C LEU A 149 -12.93 0.12 10.01
N LYS A 150 -12.53 0.95 10.97
CA LYS A 150 -12.39 2.37 10.66
C LYS A 150 -11.13 2.59 9.83
N ASN A 151 -11.23 3.51 8.89
CA ASN A 151 -10.08 3.97 8.15
C ASN A 151 -10.36 5.37 7.61
N TYR A 152 -9.49 5.86 6.75
CA TYR A 152 -9.57 7.23 6.27
C TYR A 152 -9.49 7.26 4.76
N LYS A 153 -10.37 8.06 4.14
CA LYS A 153 -10.18 8.40 2.75
C LYS A 153 -9.16 9.53 2.71
N MET A 154 -8.10 9.32 1.96
CA MET A 154 -7.04 10.32 1.87
C MET A 154 -6.69 10.57 0.41
N SER A 155 -6.18 11.76 0.13
CA SER A 155 -5.80 12.11 -1.22
C SER A 155 -4.63 13.08 -1.23
N LYS A 156 -3.92 13.09 -2.36
CA LYS A 156 -2.83 14.03 -2.61
C LYS A 156 -2.96 14.52 -4.05
N ARG A 157 -2.97 15.81 -4.24
CA ARG A 157 -3.02 16.38 -5.58
C ARG A 157 -1.64 16.30 -6.23
N LEU A 158 -1.65 16.03 -7.52
CA LEU A 158 -0.42 15.91 -8.30
C LEU A 158 -0.30 17.05 -9.30
N ASP A 159 -0.57 18.26 -8.83
CA ASP A 159 -0.46 19.42 -9.72
C ASP A 159 0.94 19.54 -10.26
N CYS A 160 1.03 19.97 -11.49
CA CYS A 160 2.30 20.18 -12.12
C CYS A 160 2.81 21.58 -11.77
N PRO A 161 3.89 21.69 -10.98
CA PRO A 161 4.35 23.01 -10.55
C PRO A 161 4.73 23.91 -11.71
N GLU A 162 5.16 23.35 -12.81
CA GLU A 162 5.57 24.18 -13.95
C GLU A 162 4.43 24.99 -14.52
N LEU A 163 3.21 24.53 -14.31
CA LEU A 163 2.07 25.27 -14.81
C LEU A 163 1.87 26.56 -14.09
N ASP A 164 2.46 26.67 -12.90
CA ASP A 164 2.28 27.86 -12.11
C ASP A 164 3.36 28.87 -12.35
N VAL A 165 4.30 28.50 -13.14
CA VAL A 165 5.43 29.39 -13.40
C VAL A 165 5.09 30.26 -14.56
N LYS A 166 4.89 31.28 -14.47
CA LYS A 166 4.62 32.03 -15.60
C LYS A 166 3.71 32.89 -15.51
#